data_03dd0a8199f520162fec5df72dd9de2c
#
_entry.id   03dd0a8199f520162fec5df72dd9de2c
#
_cell.length_a   1.000
_cell.length_b   1.000
_cell.length_c   1.000
_cell.angle_alpha   90.00
_cell.angle_beta   90.00
_cell.angle_gamma   90.00
#
_symmetry.space_group_name_H-M   'P 1'
#
loop_
_entity.id
_entity.type
_entity.pdbx_description
1 polymer ?
#
loop_
_entity_poly.entity_id
_entity_poly.type
_entity_poly.pdbx_seq_one_letter_code
_entity_poly.pdbx_strand_id
1 'polypeptide(L)'
;AATNLLGKFNVYNMTAAISAAYLLGISLEDIQEGVANLEEISGRFERAVENLPFEVIVDYAHTPDGLEKVLEASKNITKGRTMLVFGACGDRDRAKRPIMGEIAKRLADRVILTDEENYTEDAEQIRNEIKSGMGEKLPAHIKEIADRREAIKKALQIAQKGDTVLITGLGHEVFRVIDGEKVPWNDTEIAREITKELFEK
;
A
#
# COMPACT_ATOMS: atom_id res chain seq x y z
N ALA A 1 -21.97 13.25 8.75
CA ALA A 1 -22.01 12.07 7.89
C ALA A 1 -21.09 11.00 8.47
N ALA A 2 -21.47 9.75 8.39
CA ALA A 2 -20.61 8.60 8.69
C ALA A 2 -20.03 8.08 7.37
N THR A 3 -18.77 7.63 7.38
CA THR A 3 -18.13 7.01 6.22
C THR A 3 -17.49 5.69 6.64
N ASN A 4 -17.42 4.73 5.71
CA ASN A 4 -16.75 3.45 5.89
C ASN A 4 -15.25 3.54 5.57
N LEU A 5 -14.77 4.66 5.00
CA LEU A 5 -13.37 4.83 4.64
C LEU A 5 -12.47 4.85 5.87
N LEU A 6 -11.44 4.03 5.86
CA LEU A 6 -10.45 3.91 6.91
C LEU A 6 -9.36 4.98 6.78
N GLY A 7 -8.73 5.33 7.91
CA GLY A 7 -7.60 6.25 7.96
C GLY A 7 -7.99 7.73 8.12
N LYS A 8 -7.28 8.42 9.02
CA LYS A 8 -7.51 9.85 9.33
C LYS A 8 -7.38 10.75 8.09
N PHE A 9 -6.50 10.41 7.16
CA PHE A 9 -6.32 11.16 5.92
C PHE A 9 -7.58 11.15 5.04
N ASN A 10 -8.40 10.09 5.09
CA ASN A 10 -9.66 10.05 4.37
C ASN A 10 -10.71 11.00 4.97
N VAL A 11 -10.62 11.35 6.25
CA VAL A 11 -11.46 12.40 6.84
C VAL A 11 -11.16 13.75 6.18
N TYR A 12 -9.89 14.09 5.96
CA TYR A 12 -9.51 15.32 5.24
C TYR A 12 -9.94 15.30 3.78
N ASN A 13 -9.71 14.17 3.08
CA ASN A 13 -10.13 14.01 1.69
C ASN A 13 -11.64 14.15 1.55
N MET A 14 -12.40 13.50 2.43
CA MET A 14 -13.86 13.59 2.46
C MET A 14 -14.34 15.00 2.78
N THR A 15 -13.72 15.68 3.74
CA THR A 15 -14.05 17.07 4.07
C THR A 15 -13.85 17.99 2.87
N ALA A 16 -12.75 17.82 2.14
CA ALA A 16 -12.50 18.59 0.92
C ALA A 16 -13.55 18.31 -0.17
N ALA A 17 -13.90 17.04 -0.39
CA ALA A 17 -14.91 16.64 -1.36
C ALA A 17 -16.31 17.19 -0.99
N ILE A 18 -16.72 17.08 0.28
CA ILE A 18 -17.97 17.63 0.80
C ILE A 18 -18.00 19.16 0.61
N SER A 19 -16.92 19.86 0.95
CA SER A 19 -16.82 21.31 0.80
C SER A 19 -16.93 21.73 -0.66
N ALA A 20 -16.27 21.02 -1.58
CA ALA A 20 -16.36 21.29 -3.01
C ALA A 20 -17.79 21.06 -3.55
N ALA A 21 -18.41 19.94 -3.18
CA ALA A 21 -19.78 19.63 -3.59
C ALA A 21 -20.77 20.68 -3.10
N TYR A 22 -20.65 21.11 -1.83
CA TYR A 22 -21.47 22.17 -1.25
C TYR A 22 -21.32 23.51 -1.98
N LEU A 23 -20.08 23.91 -2.30
CA LEU A 23 -19.81 25.14 -3.05
C LEU A 23 -20.33 25.09 -4.48
N LEU A 24 -20.44 23.89 -5.07
CA LEU A 24 -21.08 23.67 -6.39
C LEU A 24 -22.61 23.63 -6.34
N GLY A 25 -23.20 23.83 -5.17
CA GLY A 25 -24.67 23.90 -4.99
C GLY A 25 -25.37 22.56 -4.85
N ILE A 26 -24.63 21.47 -4.58
CA ILE A 26 -25.25 20.16 -4.29
C ILE A 26 -25.89 20.23 -2.90
N SER A 27 -27.07 19.64 -2.74
CA SER A 27 -27.78 19.64 -1.48
C SER A 27 -27.04 18.88 -0.39
N LEU A 28 -27.21 19.25 0.87
CA LEU A 28 -26.60 18.54 2.00
C LEU A 28 -27.13 17.10 2.11
N GLU A 29 -28.36 16.85 1.70
CA GLU A 29 -29.00 15.53 1.68
C GLU A 29 -28.27 14.61 0.66
N ASP A 30 -28.09 15.08 -0.58
CA ASP A 30 -27.38 14.34 -1.63
C ASP A 30 -25.92 14.09 -1.24
N ILE A 31 -25.25 15.09 -0.63
CA ILE A 31 -23.88 14.94 -0.15
C ILE A 31 -23.79 13.87 0.95
N GLN A 32 -24.74 13.87 1.90
CA GLN A 32 -24.77 12.87 2.98
C GLN A 32 -25.04 11.47 2.43
N GLU A 33 -25.92 11.33 1.48
CA GLU A 33 -26.21 10.06 0.80
C GLU A 33 -24.98 9.56 0.02
N GLY A 34 -24.33 10.42 -0.76
CA GLY A 34 -23.11 10.09 -1.49
C GLY A 34 -21.98 9.64 -0.59
N VAL A 35 -21.78 10.29 0.56
CA VAL A 35 -20.78 9.89 1.56
C VAL A 35 -21.11 8.55 2.21
N ALA A 36 -22.39 8.30 2.52
CA ALA A 36 -22.83 7.05 3.14
C ALA A 36 -22.73 5.85 2.19
N ASN A 37 -22.96 6.07 0.90
CA ASN A 37 -22.88 5.04 -0.13
C ASN A 37 -21.46 4.76 -0.63
N LEU A 38 -20.45 5.55 -0.23
CA LEU A 38 -19.07 5.32 -0.59
C LEU A 38 -18.46 4.24 0.32
N GLU A 39 -18.34 3.03 -0.19
CA GLU A 39 -17.81 1.89 0.55
C GLU A 39 -16.28 1.91 0.61
N GLU A 40 -15.63 2.07 -0.55
CA GLU A 40 -14.17 2.10 -0.67
C GLU A 40 -13.72 2.96 -1.85
N ILE A 41 -12.45 3.30 -1.89
CA ILE A 41 -11.78 3.94 -3.02
C ILE A 41 -10.63 3.02 -3.44
N SER A 42 -10.68 2.52 -4.68
CA SER A 42 -9.65 1.59 -5.19
C SER A 42 -8.24 2.14 -4.99
N GLY A 43 -7.36 1.32 -4.41
CA GLY A 43 -5.97 1.65 -4.11
C GLY A 43 -5.76 2.76 -3.08
N ARG A 44 -6.77 3.10 -2.27
CA ARG A 44 -6.67 4.10 -1.18
C ARG A 44 -7.10 3.49 0.14
N PHE A 45 -6.16 2.83 0.80
CA PHE A 45 -6.38 2.04 2.00
C PHE A 45 -7.51 1.01 1.80
N GLU A 46 -7.52 0.42 0.61
CA GLU A 46 -8.51 -0.55 0.15
C GLU A 46 -8.30 -1.89 0.85
N ARG A 47 -9.38 -2.47 1.39
CA ARG A 47 -9.36 -3.84 1.90
C ARG A 47 -9.42 -4.81 0.72
N ALA A 48 -8.26 -5.33 0.30
CA ALA A 48 -8.14 -6.17 -0.90
C ALA A 48 -8.84 -7.52 -0.77
N VAL A 49 -8.86 -8.10 0.44
CA VAL A 49 -9.40 -9.44 0.70
C VAL A 49 -10.20 -9.43 2.00
N GLU A 50 -11.34 -10.11 1.99
CA GLU A 50 -12.20 -10.32 3.17
C GLU A 50 -12.10 -11.75 3.70
N ASN A 51 -12.65 -11.97 4.90
CA ASN A 51 -12.79 -13.29 5.53
C ASN A 51 -11.47 -14.01 5.85
N LEU A 52 -10.36 -13.29 5.97
CA LEU A 52 -9.10 -13.80 6.50
C LEU A 52 -8.96 -13.50 7.99
N PRO A 53 -8.15 -14.28 8.74
CA PRO A 53 -7.84 -13.97 10.14
C PRO A 53 -6.93 -12.74 10.33
N PHE A 54 -6.51 -12.11 9.25
CA PHE A 54 -5.65 -10.92 9.17
C PHE A 54 -6.16 -9.97 8.07
N GLU A 55 -5.75 -8.70 8.13
CA GLU A 55 -6.14 -7.70 7.12
C GLU A 55 -5.15 -7.70 5.94
N VAL A 56 -5.67 -7.45 4.74
CA VAL A 56 -4.86 -7.22 3.52
C VAL A 56 -5.29 -5.88 2.93
N ILE A 57 -4.39 -4.90 3.00
CA ILE A 57 -4.64 -3.51 2.59
C ILE A 57 -3.76 -3.15 1.41
N VAL A 58 -4.35 -2.56 0.37
CA VAL A 58 -3.65 -1.97 -0.77
C VAL A 58 -3.76 -0.46 -0.74
N ASP A 59 -2.64 0.24 -0.92
CA ASP A 59 -2.59 1.71 -0.92
C ASP A 59 -1.60 2.25 -1.96
N TYR A 60 -1.89 3.44 -2.48
CA TYR A 60 -1.06 4.14 -3.47
C TYR A 60 0.14 4.89 -2.87
N ALA A 61 0.39 4.79 -1.58
CA ALA A 61 1.49 5.49 -0.91
C ALA A 61 2.85 5.16 -1.56
N HIS A 62 3.40 6.13 -2.29
CA HIS A 62 4.66 6.05 -3.03
C HIS A 62 5.61 7.22 -2.72
N THR A 63 5.31 7.98 -1.66
CA THR A 63 6.12 9.08 -1.15
C THR A 63 6.45 8.86 0.32
N PRO A 64 7.50 9.49 0.88
CA PRO A 64 7.84 9.37 2.31
C PRO A 64 6.66 9.72 3.23
N ASP A 65 6.03 10.87 3.04
CA ASP A 65 4.88 11.30 3.84
C ASP A 65 3.67 10.35 3.68
N GLY A 66 3.39 9.89 2.46
CA GLY A 66 2.32 8.92 2.21
C GLY A 66 2.59 7.59 2.90
N LEU A 67 3.82 7.06 2.79
CA LEU A 67 4.21 5.80 3.43
C LEU A 67 4.14 5.89 4.97
N GLU A 68 4.58 6.99 5.55
CA GLU A 68 4.49 7.21 6.99
C GLU A 68 3.03 7.24 7.46
N LYS A 69 2.19 8.02 6.79
CA LYS A 69 0.76 8.14 7.14
C LYS A 69 -0.01 6.83 7.01
N VAL A 70 0.25 6.05 5.95
CA VAL A 70 -0.45 4.77 5.76
C VAL A 70 0.01 3.72 6.77
N LEU A 71 1.30 3.70 7.15
CA LEU A 71 1.81 2.85 8.21
C LEU A 71 1.25 3.23 9.59
N GLU A 72 1.12 4.52 9.89
CA GLU A 72 0.47 5.00 11.11
C GLU A 72 -1.02 4.65 11.13
N ALA A 73 -1.72 4.81 10.00
CA ALA A 73 -3.12 4.45 9.89
C ALA A 73 -3.34 2.94 10.07
N SER A 74 -2.45 2.10 9.53
CA SER A 74 -2.53 0.65 9.69
C SER A 74 -2.45 0.21 11.14
N LYS A 75 -1.68 0.89 11.99
CA LYS A 75 -1.59 0.59 13.43
C LYS A 75 -2.92 0.68 14.17
N ASN A 76 -3.85 1.51 13.68
CA ASN A 76 -5.16 1.66 14.33
C ASN A 76 -6.08 0.46 14.10
N ILE A 77 -5.84 -0.34 13.06
CA ILE A 77 -6.62 -1.53 12.72
C ILE A 77 -5.88 -2.84 13.04
N THR A 78 -4.55 -2.78 13.15
CA THR A 78 -3.68 -3.93 13.40
C THR A 78 -3.72 -4.32 14.87
N LYS A 79 -4.06 -5.60 15.15
CA LYS A 79 -4.00 -6.19 16.48
C LYS A 79 -2.71 -6.99 16.74
N GLY A 80 -2.07 -7.42 15.64
CA GLY A 80 -0.80 -8.15 15.60
C GLY A 80 0.33 -7.30 15.05
N ARG A 81 0.96 -7.76 13.96
CA ARG A 81 2.09 -7.12 13.31
C ARG A 81 1.64 -6.38 12.06
N THR A 82 2.24 -5.22 11.81
CA THR A 82 2.17 -4.54 10.50
C THR A 82 3.28 -5.08 9.60
N MET A 83 2.89 -5.68 8.48
CA MET A 83 3.78 -6.27 7.48
C MET A 83 3.69 -5.44 6.20
N LEU A 84 4.79 -4.80 5.82
CA LEU A 84 4.85 -3.91 4.64
C LEU A 84 5.47 -4.64 3.45
N VAL A 85 4.80 -4.60 2.31
CA VAL A 85 5.33 -4.94 0.98
C VAL A 85 5.41 -3.65 0.18
N PHE A 86 6.62 -3.20 -0.21
CA PHE A 86 6.80 -1.94 -0.91
C PHE A 86 8.04 -1.93 -1.79
N GLY A 87 8.06 -1.00 -2.72
CA GLY A 87 9.18 -0.67 -3.58
C GLY A 87 9.26 0.84 -3.81
N ALA A 88 9.89 1.23 -4.91
CA ALA A 88 9.85 2.59 -5.43
C ALA A 88 9.98 2.58 -6.95
N CYS A 89 9.34 3.56 -7.60
CA CYS A 89 9.41 3.79 -9.03
C CYS A 89 10.80 4.23 -9.50
N GLY A 90 11.20 3.74 -10.68
CA GLY A 90 12.25 4.31 -11.51
C GLY A 90 11.86 5.65 -12.15
N ASP A 91 12.82 6.35 -12.73
CA ASP A 91 12.67 7.63 -13.43
C ASP A 91 11.88 8.69 -12.63
N ARG A 92 12.01 8.65 -11.31
CA ARG A 92 11.40 9.56 -10.34
C ARG A 92 12.44 10.05 -9.34
N ASP A 93 12.02 10.88 -8.40
CA ASP A 93 12.88 11.40 -7.34
C ASP A 93 13.60 10.28 -6.58
N ARG A 94 14.92 10.19 -6.76
CA ARG A 94 15.77 9.19 -6.12
C ARG A 94 16.04 9.49 -4.65
N ALA A 95 16.00 10.79 -4.27
CA ALA A 95 16.28 11.20 -2.89
C ALA A 95 15.24 10.66 -1.90
N LYS A 96 14.01 10.40 -2.35
CA LYS A 96 12.96 9.80 -1.51
C LYS A 96 13.26 8.34 -1.11
N ARG A 97 14.04 7.58 -1.90
CA ARG A 97 14.25 6.12 -1.73
C ARG A 97 14.84 5.76 -0.38
N PRO A 98 15.98 6.33 0.04
CA PRO A 98 16.53 6.04 1.38
C PRO A 98 15.61 6.52 2.51
N ILE A 99 14.88 7.62 2.33
CA ILE A 99 13.93 8.12 3.33
C ILE A 99 12.79 7.12 3.52
N MET A 100 12.24 6.57 2.44
CA MET A 100 11.21 5.52 2.50
C MET A 100 11.75 4.25 3.15
N GLY A 101 13.01 3.88 2.90
CA GLY A 101 13.67 2.77 3.57
C GLY A 101 13.76 2.95 5.09
N GLU A 102 14.15 4.13 5.54
CA GLU A 102 14.21 4.47 6.97
C GLU A 102 12.83 4.41 7.63
N ILE A 103 11.79 4.99 6.98
CA ILE A 103 10.41 4.97 7.47
C ILE A 103 9.91 3.53 7.59
N ALA A 104 10.10 2.72 6.56
CA ALA A 104 9.69 1.31 6.56
C ALA A 104 10.34 0.53 7.70
N LYS A 105 11.67 0.67 7.88
CA LYS A 105 12.42 0.06 8.98
C LYS A 105 11.89 0.46 10.36
N ARG A 106 11.52 1.73 10.54
CA ARG A 106 11.10 2.30 11.82
C ARG A 106 9.66 1.95 12.19
N LEU A 107 8.76 1.87 11.22
CA LEU A 107 7.32 1.81 11.47
C LEU A 107 6.67 0.46 11.23
N ALA A 108 7.28 -0.43 10.42
CA ALA A 108 6.75 -1.75 10.15
C ALA A 108 7.44 -2.84 10.98
N ASP A 109 6.67 -3.81 11.48
CA ASP A 109 7.20 -4.96 12.23
C ASP A 109 7.87 -5.98 11.32
N ARG A 110 7.47 -6.04 10.05
CA ARG A 110 8.06 -6.84 8.97
C ARG A 110 8.07 -6.03 7.68
N VAL A 111 9.14 -6.13 6.94
CA VAL A 111 9.27 -5.47 5.63
C VAL A 111 9.68 -6.50 4.59
N ILE A 112 8.99 -6.49 3.45
CA ILE A 112 9.41 -7.16 2.23
C ILE A 112 9.63 -6.09 1.18
N LEU A 113 10.89 -5.81 0.89
CA LEU A 113 11.32 -4.90 -0.16
C LEU A 113 11.24 -5.63 -1.50
N THR A 114 10.58 -5.02 -2.48
CA THR A 114 10.32 -5.63 -3.79
C THR A 114 10.43 -4.62 -4.92
N ASP A 115 10.35 -5.10 -6.17
CA ASP A 115 10.27 -4.23 -7.34
C ASP A 115 8.87 -3.60 -7.45
N GLU A 116 8.86 -2.36 -7.92
CA GLU A 116 7.65 -1.65 -8.32
C GLU A 116 7.70 -1.47 -9.84
N GLU A 117 7.80 -0.27 -10.35
CA GLU A 117 8.03 0.06 -11.76
C GLU A 117 9.45 0.56 -11.93
N ASN A 118 10.27 -0.11 -12.72
CA ASN A 118 11.66 0.34 -12.89
C ASN A 118 11.83 1.33 -14.06
N TYR A 119 10.87 1.40 -14.97
CA TYR A 119 10.96 2.20 -16.20
C TYR A 119 12.24 1.92 -16.97
N THR A 120 13.21 2.85 -16.97
CA THR A 120 14.52 2.69 -17.64
C THR A 120 15.67 2.43 -16.67
N GLU A 121 15.42 2.48 -15.34
CA GLU A 121 16.44 2.25 -14.34
C GLU A 121 16.62 0.75 -14.01
N ASP A 122 17.79 0.40 -13.51
CA ASP A 122 18.07 -0.92 -12.97
C ASP A 122 17.27 -1.15 -11.66
N ALA A 123 16.44 -2.19 -11.63
CA ALA A 123 15.57 -2.49 -10.49
C ALA A 123 16.37 -2.84 -9.22
N GLU A 124 17.53 -3.51 -9.35
CA GLU A 124 18.40 -3.79 -8.22
C GLU A 124 19.01 -2.51 -7.64
N GLN A 125 19.39 -1.56 -8.50
CA GLN A 125 19.88 -0.25 -8.06
C GLN A 125 18.79 0.48 -7.25
N ILE A 126 17.54 0.47 -7.70
CA ILE A 126 16.43 1.08 -6.96
C ILE A 126 16.30 0.47 -5.56
N ARG A 127 16.31 -0.85 -5.45
CA ARG A 127 16.27 -1.54 -4.15
C ARG A 127 17.48 -1.22 -3.29
N ASN A 128 18.68 -1.13 -3.86
CA ASN A 128 19.91 -0.77 -3.14
C ASN A 128 19.83 0.66 -2.57
N GLU A 129 19.25 1.60 -3.31
CA GLU A 129 19.02 2.97 -2.83
C GLU A 129 18.01 3.02 -1.68
N ILE A 130 16.94 2.23 -1.71
CA ILE A 130 16.02 2.09 -0.59
C ILE A 130 16.73 1.49 0.63
N LYS A 131 17.52 0.41 0.42
CA LYS A 131 18.30 -0.26 1.49
C LYS A 131 19.31 0.66 2.16
N SER A 132 19.85 1.65 1.45
CA SER A 132 20.80 2.60 2.05
C SER A 132 20.21 3.38 3.24
N GLY A 133 18.90 3.59 3.27
CA GLY A 133 18.19 4.18 4.42
C GLY A 133 17.91 3.19 5.55
N MET A 134 18.08 1.89 5.31
CA MET A 134 17.85 0.86 6.32
C MET A 134 19.10 0.53 7.16
N GLY A 135 20.27 1.02 6.76
CA GLY A 135 21.57 0.83 7.42
C GLY A 135 22.45 -0.15 6.67
N GLU A 136 23.72 -0.28 7.12
CA GLU A 136 24.74 -1.11 6.45
C GLU A 136 24.40 -2.60 6.39
N LYS A 137 23.65 -3.08 7.39
CA LYS A 137 23.16 -4.46 7.45
C LYS A 137 21.66 -4.45 7.62
N LEU A 138 20.95 -5.16 6.75
CA LEU A 138 19.49 -5.31 6.86
C LEU A 138 19.12 -5.97 8.18
N PRO A 139 18.23 -5.36 8.97
CA PRO A 139 17.67 -5.99 10.17
C PRO A 139 16.95 -7.29 9.84
N ALA A 140 16.91 -8.23 10.78
CA ALA A 140 16.30 -9.56 10.59
C ALA A 140 14.80 -9.53 10.22
N HIS A 141 14.11 -8.43 10.53
CA HIS A 141 12.70 -8.25 10.18
C HIS A 141 12.48 -7.73 8.74
N ILE A 142 13.55 -7.43 8.01
CA ILE A 142 13.50 -6.95 6.62
C ILE A 142 13.99 -8.06 5.69
N LYS A 143 13.24 -8.33 4.63
CA LYS A 143 13.62 -9.24 3.54
C LYS A 143 13.53 -8.51 2.21
N GLU A 144 14.38 -8.91 1.28
CA GLU A 144 14.34 -8.50 -0.11
C GLU A 144 13.83 -9.68 -0.95
N ILE A 145 12.78 -9.45 -1.74
CA ILE A 145 12.23 -10.38 -2.72
C ILE A 145 11.89 -9.54 -3.96
N ALA A 146 12.73 -9.62 -4.99
CA ALA A 146 12.60 -8.77 -6.18
C ALA A 146 11.25 -8.95 -6.87
N ASP A 147 10.82 -10.20 -7.12
CA ASP A 147 9.53 -10.47 -7.72
C ASP A 147 8.39 -10.06 -6.80
N ARG A 148 7.55 -9.10 -7.28
CA ARG A 148 6.47 -8.52 -6.48
C ARG A 148 5.37 -9.52 -6.15
N ARG A 149 5.05 -10.45 -7.06
CA ARG A 149 4.05 -11.50 -6.80
C ARG A 149 4.54 -12.42 -5.68
N GLU A 150 5.80 -12.84 -5.75
CA GLU A 150 6.42 -13.67 -4.71
C GLU A 150 6.57 -12.91 -3.38
N ALA A 151 6.83 -11.60 -3.42
CA ALA A 151 6.86 -10.76 -2.23
C ALA A 151 5.49 -10.70 -1.53
N ILE A 152 4.41 -10.46 -2.29
CA ILE A 152 3.03 -10.48 -1.78
C ILE A 152 2.69 -11.87 -1.25
N LYS A 153 2.98 -12.93 -2.02
CA LYS A 153 2.75 -14.32 -1.61
C LYS A 153 3.45 -14.64 -0.31
N LYS A 154 4.70 -14.23 -0.17
CA LYS A 154 5.46 -14.44 1.06
C LYS A 154 4.86 -13.72 2.26
N ALA A 155 4.38 -12.48 2.08
CA ALA A 155 3.71 -11.75 3.14
C ALA A 155 2.45 -12.47 3.61
N LEU A 156 1.58 -12.88 2.68
CA LEU A 156 0.34 -13.60 2.98
C LEU A 156 0.59 -14.96 3.66
N GLN A 157 1.63 -15.70 3.24
CA GLN A 157 1.99 -17.00 3.85
C GLN A 157 2.42 -16.91 5.31
N ILE A 158 3.09 -15.82 5.70
CA ILE A 158 3.64 -15.68 7.07
C ILE A 158 2.77 -14.81 7.97
N ALA A 159 1.69 -14.23 7.43
CA ALA A 159 0.71 -13.47 8.19
C ALA A 159 -0.02 -14.38 9.19
N GLN A 160 -0.29 -13.85 10.37
CA GLN A 160 -0.97 -14.52 11.46
C GLN A 160 -2.23 -13.76 11.86
N LYS A 161 -3.07 -14.41 12.64
CA LYS A 161 -4.31 -13.78 13.14
C LYS A 161 -4.02 -12.42 13.80
N GLY A 162 -4.72 -11.40 13.31
CA GLY A 162 -4.60 -10.03 13.79
C GLY A 162 -3.50 -9.19 13.11
N ASP A 163 -2.67 -9.77 12.24
CA ASP A 163 -1.69 -9.02 11.45
C ASP A 163 -2.40 -8.15 10.39
N THR A 164 -1.68 -7.18 9.87
CA THR A 164 -2.06 -6.43 8.67
C THR A 164 -0.95 -6.55 7.63
N VAL A 165 -1.26 -7.08 6.46
CA VAL A 165 -0.41 -7.04 5.27
C VAL A 165 -0.75 -5.78 4.49
N LEU A 166 0.17 -4.83 4.44
CA LEU A 166 0.06 -3.56 3.75
C LEU A 166 0.90 -3.61 2.48
N ILE A 167 0.27 -3.50 1.31
CA ILE A 167 0.90 -3.50 -0.01
C ILE A 167 0.81 -2.08 -0.54
N THR A 168 1.96 -1.42 -0.81
CA THR A 168 1.99 -0.01 -1.20
C THR A 168 2.74 0.23 -2.50
N GLY A 169 2.46 1.41 -3.11
CA GLY A 169 3.16 1.95 -4.27
C GLY A 169 2.28 2.06 -5.50
N LEU A 170 1.65 0.97 -5.93
CA LEU A 170 0.86 0.93 -7.18
C LEU A 170 -0.63 1.23 -6.96
N GLY A 171 -1.20 0.88 -5.80
CA GLY A 171 -2.59 1.18 -5.45
C GLY A 171 -3.58 0.70 -6.52
N HIS A 172 -4.23 1.65 -7.21
CA HIS A 172 -5.26 1.39 -8.22
C HIS A 172 -4.71 1.16 -9.64
N GLU A 173 -3.39 1.17 -9.84
CA GLU A 173 -2.81 0.95 -11.16
C GLU A 173 -3.18 -0.43 -11.70
N VAL A 174 -3.42 -0.50 -13.01
CA VAL A 174 -3.81 -1.73 -13.72
C VAL A 174 -2.68 -2.28 -14.60
N PHE A 175 -1.52 -1.67 -14.57
CA PHE A 175 -0.29 -2.13 -15.22
C PHE A 175 0.94 -1.64 -14.45
N ARG A 176 2.10 -2.24 -14.72
CA ARG A 176 3.43 -1.76 -14.33
C ARG A 176 4.26 -1.49 -15.56
N VAL A 177 5.22 -0.56 -15.46
CA VAL A 177 6.23 -0.34 -16.51
C VAL A 177 7.53 -1.04 -16.09
N ILE A 178 7.88 -2.11 -16.79
CA ILE A 178 9.08 -2.91 -16.56
C ILE A 178 9.96 -2.83 -17.82
N ASP A 179 11.18 -2.33 -17.68
CA ASP A 179 12.14 -2.13 -18.78
C ASP A 179 11.54 -1.36 -19.96
N GLY A 180 10.70 -0.35 -19.67
CA GLY A 180 10.01 0.49 -20.63
C GLY A 180 8.72 -0.11 -21.21
N GLU A 181 8.38 -1.35 -20.91
CA GLU A 181 7.17 -2.02 -21.39
C GLU A 181 6.05 -2.04 -20.36
N LYS A 182 4.80 -1.82 -20.81
CA LYS A 182 3.62 -1.93 -19.95
C LYS A 182 3.22 -3.40 -19.77
N VAL A 183 3.25 -3.88 -18.55
CA VAL A 183 2.84 -5.23 -18.17
C VAL A 183 1.56 -5.14 -17.34
N PRO A 184 0.48 -5.87 -17.67
CA PRO A 184 -0.74 -5.90 -16.87
C PRO A 184 -0.45 -6.27 -15.41
N TRP A 185 -1.02 -5.51 -14.49
CA TRP A 185 -0.80 -5.70 -13.06
C TRP A 185 -1.86 -4.99 -12.24
N ASN A 186 -2.27 -5.60 -11.15
CA ASN A 186 -3.08 -4.93 -10.13
C ASN A 186 -2.82 -5.61 -8.78
N ASP A 187 -2.35 -4.86 -7.78
CA ASP A 187 -1.98 -5.41 -6.47
C ASP A 187 -3.16 -6.08 -5.75
N THR A 188 -4.37 -5.50 -5.87
CA THR A 188 -5.58 -6.04 -5.26
C THR A 188 -5.95 -7.38 -5.88
N GLU A 189 -5.98 -7.48 -7.20
CA GLU A 189 -6.29 -8.73 -7.91
C GLU A 189 -5.24 -9.81 -7.63
N ILE A 190 -3.95 -9.46 -7.65
CA ILE A 190 -2.86 -10.37 -7.31
C ILE A 190 -3.00 -10.90 -5.87
N ALA A 191 -3.33 -10.02 -4.91
CA ALA A 191 -3.56 -10.45 -3.52
C ALA A 191 -4.76 -11.40 -3.41
N ARG A 192 -5.86 -11.14 -4.14
CA ARG A 192 -7.04 -12.02 -4.22
C ARG A 192 -6.71 -13.39 -4.82
N GLU A 193 -6.00 -13.42 -5.95
CA GLU A 193 -5.57 -14.67 -6.60
C GLU A 193 -4.70 -15.51 -5.66
N ILE A 194 -3.67 -14.90 -5.06
CA ILE A 194 -2.76 -15.62 -4.15
C ILE A 194 -3.52 -16.12 -2.92
N THR A 195 -4.47 -15.35 -2.41
CA THR A 195 -5.31 -15.77 -1.28
C THR A 195 -6.09 -17.05 -1.63
N LYS A 196 -6.71 -17.11 -2.81
CA LYS A 196 -7.38 -18.31 -3.28
C LYS A 196 -6.42 -19.51 -3.38
N GLU A 197 -5.23 -19.29 -3.95
CA GLU A 197 -4.20 -20.34 -4.02
C GLU A 197 -3.80 -20.91 -2.66
N LEU A 198 -3.73 -20.07 -1.62
CA LEU A 198 -3.19 -20.44 -0.31
C LEU A 198 -4.24 -20.96 0.67
N PHE A 199 -5.47 -20.44 0.63
CA PHE A 199 -6.46 -20.62 1.68
C PHE A 199 -7.79 -21.21 1.22
N GLU A 200 -8.12 -21.17 -0.07
CA GLU A 200 -9.33 -21.81 -0.65
C GLU A 200 -8.93 -23.13 -1.34
N LYS A 201 -8.98 -24.23 -0.58
CA LYS A 201 -8.81 -25.60 -1.08
C LYS A 201 -10.11 -26.37 -1.04
#